data_f0c6b41e5def6ecef4fe46a90fbb0bef
#
_entry.id   f0c6b41e5def6ecef4fe46a90fbb0bef
#
_cell.length_a   1.000
_cell.length_b   1.000
_cell.length_c   1.000
_cell.angle_alpha   90.00
_cell.angle_beta   90.00
_cell.angle_gamma   90.00
#
_symmetry.space_group_name_H-M   'P 1'
#
loop_
_entity.id
_entity.type
_entity.pdbx_description
1 polymer ?
#
loop_
_entity_poly.entity_id
_entity_poly.type
_entity_poly.pdbx_seq_one_letter_code
_entity_poly.pdbx_strand_id
1 'polypeptide(L)'
;MNRILLFFCLLFGLYSCHTPSTTKTPPANIVSEFRITSTQVGAIRKGMTIKELYAALPEDRIKKLKTRTELSNETADYYYIYGDSSRLLLIVNTERQNDERSRISRIIVKDKRFQTASGIGLASTVGTIRTAYPHSQFLPSVDEIILYVPEIDANFEINKRLLPPSLAIDSTGEIAPDSIPAQTKVTDLSIFWDYSIKNLADKTFWKDLTHRFTNWVITQVPSIIILTLIFIGLLRLLNYIVKKLNKAAKRRVHLNENIDDAEGNKRIETLSGIILGVGKIF
;
A
#
# COMPACT_ATOMS: atom_id res chain seq x y z
N MET A 1 21.19 -58.26 47.63
CA MET A 1 21.38 -56.81 47.79
C MET A 1 22.33 -56.27 46.72
N ASN A 2 22.35 -56.80 45.49
CA ASN A 2 23.28 -56.39 44.42
C ASN A 2 22.65 -56.28 43.00
N ARG A 3 21.35 -56.25 42.91
CA ARG A 3 20.69 -56.12 41.57
C ARG A 3 20.03 -54.79 41.31
N ILE A 4 19.93 -53.93 42.32
CA ILE A 4 19.31 -52.58 42.19
C ILE A 4 20.34 -51.53 41.84
N LEU A 5 21.63 -51.75 42.17
CA LEU A 5 22.70 -50.79 41.90
C LEU A 5 23.15 -50.75 40.43
N LEU A 6 22.91 -51.85 39.68
CA LEU A 6 23.28 -51.93 38.24
C LEU A 6 22.26 -51.27 37.31
N PHE A 7 21.04 -51.03 37.78
CA PHE A 7 20.02 -50.37 36.99
C PHE A 7 20.11 -48.84 37.04
N PHE A 8 20.78 -48.30 38.06
CA PHE A 8 20.92 -46.84 38.21
C PHE A 8 22.08 -46.25 37.40
N CYS A 9 23.11 -47.05 37.04
CA CYS A 9 24.23 -46.61 36.21
C CYS A 9 23.91 -46.56 34.71
N LEU A 10 22.83 -47.23 34.24
CA LEU A 10 22.46 -47.26 32.82
C LEU A 10 21.56 -46.09 32.40
N LEU A 11 21.02 -45.31 33.34
CA LEU A 11 20.15 -44.16 33.09
C LEU A 11 20.88 -42.83 33.04
N PHE A 12 22.17 -42.76 33.42
CA PHE A 12 22.96 -41.53 33.42
C PHE A 12 23.91 -41.39 32.22
N GLY A 13 23.91 -42.36 31.29
CA GLY A 13 24.87 -42.37 30.16
C GLY A 13 24.45 -41.65 28.89
N LEU A 14 23.28 -40.99 28.85
CA LEU A 14 22.75 -40.37 27.61
C LEU A 14 22.58 -38.84 27.67
N TYR A 15 23.20 -38.16 28.64
CA TYR A 15 23.37 -36.71 28.48
C TYR A 15 24.58 -36.42 27.59
N SER A 16 24.47 -36.68 26.31
CA SER A 16 25.35 -36.19 25.28
C SER A 16 25.17 -34.66 25.24
N CYS A 17 26.19 -33.92 25.68
CA CYS A 17 26.30 -32.50 25.51
C CYS A 17 26.17 -32.15 24.02
N HIS A 18 25.00 -31.72 23.60
CA HIS A 18 24.84 -30.97 22.36
C HIS A 18 25.46 -29.59 22.62
N THR A 19 26.72 -29.41 22.29
CA THR A 19 27.32 -28.11 22.08
C THR A 19 26.55 -27.45 20.94
N PRO A 20 25.93 -26.26 21.15
CA PRO A 20 25.37 -25.51 20.03
C PRO A 20 26.54 -25.18 19.10
N SER A 21 26.55 -25.79 17.91
CA SER A 21 27.41 -25.34 16.82
C SER A 21 27.03 -23.88 16.53
N THR A 22 27.83 -22.97 17.04
CA THR A 22 27.84 -21.58 16.55
C THR A 22 28.27 -21.68 15.08
N THR A 23 27.31 -21.78 14.21
CA THR A 23 27.51 -21.58 12.78
C THR A 23 27.95 -20.12 12.64
N LYS A 24 29.28 -19.90 12.64
CA LYS A 24 29.86 -18.64 12.21
C LYS A 24 29.33 -18.41 10.80
N THR A 25 28.39 -17.47 10.65
CA THR A 25 28.00 -16.92 9.36
C THR A 25 29.30 -16.54 8.65
N PRO A 26 29.55 -17.07 7.43
CA PRO A 26 30.74 -16.68 6.68
C PRO A 26 30.78 -15.16 6.53
N PRO A 27 31.96 -14.52 6.57
CA PRO A 27 32.05 -13.08 6.33
C PRO A 27 31.39 -12.79 4.98
N ALA A 28 30.45 -11.84 4.97
CA ALA A 28 29.72 -11.41 3.79
C ALA A 28 30.75 -11.03 2.72
N ASN A 29 30.80 -11.83 1.67
CA ASN A 29 31.72 -11.62 0.56
C ASN A 29 31.34 -10.28 -0.08
N ILE A 30 32.28 -9.35 -0.22
CA ILE A 30 32.11 -7.96 -0.70
C ILE A 30 31.37 -7.88 -2.05
N VAL A 31 31.33 -8.96 -2.81
CA VAL A 31 30.59 -9.10 -4.07
C VAL A 31 29.06 -9.11 -3.87
N SER A 32 28.55 -9.36 -2.66
CA SER A 32 27.11 -9.43 -2.38
C SER A 32 26.47 -8.09 -2.01
N GLU A 33 27.27 -7.07 -1.72
CA GLU A 33 26.75 -5.78 -1.18
C GLU A 33 25.82 -5.05 -2.16
N PHE A 34 26.01 -5.23 -3.48
CA PHE A 34 25.21 -4.56 -4.51
C PHE A 34 24.41 -5.54 -5.39
N ARG A 35 24.13 -6.74 -4.87
CA ARG A 35 23.38 -7.74 -5.63
C ARG A 35 21.88 -7.57 -5.47
N ILE A 36 21.15 -7.73 -6.60
CA ILE A 36 19.71 -7.84 -6.67
C ILE A 36 19.32 -9.28 -6.98
N THR A 37 18.40 -9.84 -6.19
CA THR A 37 17.74 -11.14 -6.43
C THR A 37 16.26 -11.02 -6.09
N SER A 38 15.45 -12.07 -6.34
CA SER A 38 14.04 -12.12 -5.91
C SER A 38 13.83 -12.03 -4.39
N THR A 39 14.88 -12.33 -3.60
CA THR A 39 14.78 -12.39 -2.12
C THR A 39 15.74 -11.45 -1.40
N GLN A 40 16.57 -10.71 -2.13
CA GLN A 40 17.60 -9.87 -1.51
C GLN A 40 17.98 -8.68 -2.40
N VAL A 41 18.19 -7.52 -1.77
CA VAL A 41 18.76 -6.31 -2.38
C VAL A 41 19.87 -5.80 -1.45
N GLY A 42 21.12 -6.02 -1.82
CA GLY A 42 22.27 -5.73 -0.98
C GLY A 42 22.19 -6.46 0.37
N ALA A 43 22.21 -5.72 1.47
CA ALA A 43 22.08 -6.28 2.82
C ALA A 43 20.61 -6.61 3.20
N ILE A 44 19.64 -6.11 2.45
CA ILE A 44 18.22 -6.23 2.79
C ILE A 44 17.67 -7.54 2.22
N ARG A 45 17.01 -8.34 3.07
CA ARG A 45 16.39 -9.61 2.70
C ARG A 45 14.87 -9.52 2.75
N LYS A 46 14.20 -10.27 1.89
CA LYS A 46 12.75 -10.41 1.89
C LYS A 46 12.27 -10.93 3.25
N GLY A 47 11.27 -10.26 3.82
CA GLY A 47 10.78 -10.55 5.17
C GLY A 47 11.46 -9.78 6.30
N MET A 48 12.60 -9.10 6.03
CA MET A 48 13.31 -8.29 7.01
C MET A 48 12.42 -7.16 7.55
N THR A 49 12.45 -6.95 8.85
CA THR A 49 11.77 -5.86 9.55
C THR A 49 12.69 -4.63 9.66
N ILE A 50 12.14 -3.48 10.01
CA ILE A 50 12.93 -2.27 10.26
C ILE A 50 13.88 -2.46 11.46
N LYS A 51 13.43 -3.16 12.49
CA LYS A 51 14.29 -3.49 13.63
C LYS A 51 15.52 -4.31 13.21
N GLU A 52 15.33 -5.29 12.33
CA GLU A 52 16.42 -6.10 11.78
C GLU A 52 17.32 -5.30 10.83
N LEU A 53 16.74 -4.33 10.08
CA LEU A 53 17.49 -3.40 9.25
C LEU A 53 18.50 -2.57 10.09
N TYR A 54 18.04 -2.00 11.21
CA TYR A 54 18.91 -1.27 12.14
C TYR A 54 19.97 -2.16 12.80
N ALA A 55 19.68 -3.45 13.00
CA ALA A 55 20.66 -4.40 13.50
C ALA A 55 21.69 -4.83 12.43
N ALA A 56 21.32 -4.76 11.14
CA ALA A 56 22.17 -5.20 10.03
C ALA A 56 23.08 -4.09 9.47
N LEU A 57 22.68 -2.83 9.61
CA LEU A 57 23.40 -1.66 9.10
C LEU A 57 23.71 -0.67 10.23
N PRO A 58 24.86 0.04 10.17
CA PRO A 58 25.16 1.13 11.09
C PRO A 58 24.05 2.20 11.09
N GLU A 59 23.69 2.70 12.27
CA GLU A 59 22.58 3.64 12.44
C GLU A 59 22.81 4.96 11.70
N ASP A 60 24.04 5.43 11.61
CA ASP A 60 24.45 6.63 10.88
C ASP A 60 24.23 6.54 9.37
N ARG A 61 24.05 5.32 8.83
CA ARG A 61 23.70 5.06 7.44
C ARG A 61 22.20 5.08 7.16
N ILE A 62 21.34 5.10 8.17
CA ILE A 62 19.90 5.04 8.02
C ILE A 62 19.28 6.36 8.47
N LYS A 63 18.59 7.06 7.56
CA LYS A 63 17.86 8.27 7.88
C LYS A 63 16.37 8.08 7.65
N LYS A 64 15.59 8.09 8.73
CA LYS A 64 14.13 8.05 8.64
C LYS A 64 13.58 9.42 8.30
N LEU A 65 12.76 9.49 7.25
CA LEU A 65 12.00 10.69 6.87
C LEU A 65 10.52 10.35 6.76
N LYS A 66 9.68 11.29 7.18
CA LYS A 66 8.24 11.22 6.97
C LYS A 66 7.89 12.08 5.78
N THR A 67 7.30 11.46 4.77
CA THR A 67 6.87 12.16 3.56
C THR A 67 5.36 12.00 3.42
N ARG A 68 4.67 13.06 3.04
CA ARG A 68 3.24 13.02 2.73
C ARG A 68 3.04 12.23 1.45
N THR A 69 2.13 11.26 1.47
CA THR A 69 1.79 10.51 0.25
C THR A 69 0.91 11.37 -0.65
N GLU A 70 1.15 11.32 -1.96
CA GLU A 70 0.41 12.13 -2.94
C GLU A 70 -1.07 11.76 -3.04
N LEU A 71 -1.42 10.50 -2.73
CA LEU A 71 -2.76 9.95 -2.87
C LEU A 71 -3.60 10.01 -1.59
N SER A 72 -2.99 10.25 -0.44
CA SER A 72 -3.69 10.37 0.84
C SER A 72 -3.03 11.45 1.69
N ASN A 73 -3.80 12.09 2.59
CA ASN A 73 -3.24 13.01 3.58
C ASN A 73 -2.37 12.31 4.65
N GLU A 74 -2.11 11.03 4.48
CA GLU A 74 -1.30 10.23 5.40
C GLU A 74 0.18 10.43 5.14
N THR A 75 0.96 10.41 6.20
CA THR A 75 2.42 10.44 6.11
C THR A 75 2.97 9.03 6.05
N ALA A 76 3.85 8.77 5.08
CA ALA A 76 4.57 7.50 4.98
C ALA A 76 5.99 7.63 5.53
N ASP A 77 6.44 6.57 6.23
CA ASP A 77 7.81 6.45 6.69
C ASP A 77 8.69 5.94 5.55
N TYR A 78 9.73 6.70 5.22
CA TYR A 78 10.76 6.34 4.27
C TYR A 78 12.10 6.22 5.00
N TYR A 79 12.82 5.14 4.77
CA TYR A 79 14.14 4.89 5.33
C TYR A 79 15.18 5.01 4.23
N TYR A 80 15.96 6.08 4.27
CA TYR A 80 17.02 6.38 3.31
C TYR A 80 18.31 5.74 3.78
N ILE A 81 18.89 4.87 2.96
CA ILE A 81 20.09 4.12 3.26
C ILE A 81 21.26 4.69 2.47
N TYR A 82 22.30 5.11 3.20
CA TYR A 82 23.48 5.73 2.65
C TYR A 82 24.69 4.79 2.71
N GLY A 83 25.60 4.94 1.75
CA GLY A 83 26.92 4.31 1.76
C GLY A 83 27.96 5.13 2.51
N ASP A 84 29.19 4.62 2.57
CA ASP A 84 30.32 5.25 3.28
C ASP A 84 30.62 6.69 2.84
N SER A 85 30.30 7.05 1.61
CA SER A 85 30.51 8.40 1.05
C SER A 85 29.27 9.30 1.14
N SER A 86 28.36 9.04 2.06
CA SER A 86 27.05 9.73 2.14
C SER A 86 26.23 9.68 0.85
N ARG A 87 26.54 8.75 -0.06
CA ARG A 87 25.78 8.51 -1.28
C ARG A 87 24.53 7.74 -0.94
N LEU A 88 23.37 8.23 -1.41
CA LEU A 88 22.11 7.51 -1.29
C LEU A 88 22.17 6.21 -2.12
N LEU A 89 21.96 5.09 -1.45
CA LEU A 89 21.98 3.76 -2.04
C LEU A 89 20.57 3.26 -2.35
N LEU A 90 19.73 3.26 -1.31
CA LEU A 90 18.39 2.69 -1.34
C LEU A 90 17.42 3.58 -0.57
N ILE A 91 16.14 3.54 -0.95
CA ILE A 91 15.04 4.06 -0.15
C ILE A 91 14.09 2.89 0.13
N VAL A 92 13.71 2.73 1.39
CA VAL A 92 12.95 1.58 1.86
C VAL A 92 11.63 2.03 2.46
N ASN A 93 10.56 1.32 2.12
CA ASN A 93 9.23 1.47 2.71
C ASN A 93 8.77 0.18 3.37
N THR A 94 7.82 0.29 4.28
CA THR A 94 7.27 -0.82 5.04
C THR A 94 5.79 -1.03 4.75
N GLU A 95 5.28 -2.23 5.06
CA GLU A 95 3.85 -2.55 4.95
C GLU A 95 2.99 -1.68 5.87
N ARG A 96 3.47 -1.44 7.10
CA ARG A 96 2.78 -0.64 8.13
C ARG A 96 3.64 0.53 8.54
N GLN A 97 3.03 1.69 8.62
CA GLN A 97 3.69 2.92 9.04
C GLN A 97 3.86 2.97 10.57
N ASN A 98 4.92 3.63 11.04
CA ASN A 98 5.24 3.81 12.46
C ASN A 98 5.38 2.48 13.27
N ASP A 99 5.73 1.38 12.62
CA ASP A 99 5.92 0.07 13.25
C ASP A 99 7.28 -0.51 12.86
N GLU A 100 8.22 -0.52 13.78
CA GLU A 100 9.58 -1.09 13.54
C GLU A 100 9.56 -2.61 13.34
N ARG A 101 8.47 -3.29 13.72
CA ARG A 101 8.27 -4.72 13.46
C ARG A 101 7.65 -4.96 12.08
N SER A 102 7.29 -3.89 11.36
CA SER A 102 6.78 -3.99 10.01
C SER A 102 7.87 -4.48 9.05
N ARG A 103 7.47 -5.36 8.15
CA ARG A 103 8.34 -5.89 7.10
C ARG A 103 8.56 -4.85 6.01
N ILE A 104 9.74 -4.89 5.42
CA ILE A 104 10.08 -4.08 4.25
C ILE A 104 9.28 -4.61 3.06
N SER A 105 8.48 -3.74 2.43
CA SER A 105 7.61 -4.09 1.30
C SER A 105 8.07 -3.50 -0.04
N ARG A 106 8.76 -2.36 -0.01
CA ARG A 106 9.27 -1.71 -1.23
C ARG A 106 10.69 -1.23 -1.02
N ILE A 107 11.53 -1.43 -2.03
CA ILE A 107 12.90 -0.93 -2.09
C ILE A 107 13.07 -0.17 -3.40
N ILE A 108 13.43 1.12 -3.32
CA ILE A 108 13.77 1.95 -4.47
C ILE A 108 15.29 2.01 -4.55
N VAL A 109 15.84 1.56 -5.66
CA VAL A 109 17.29 1.55 -5.91
C VAL A 109 17.73 2.90 -6.46
N LYS A 110 18.71 3.54 -5.82
CA LYS A 110 19.25 4.85 -6.25
C LYS A 110 20.70 4.79 -6.71
N ASP A 111 21.41 3.71 -6.44
CA ASP A 111 22.80 3.54 -6.88
C ASP A 111 22.91 2.50 -8.02
N LYS A 112 23.58 2.89 -9.09
CA LYS A 112 23.78 2.08 -10.31
C LYS A 112 24.62 0.82 -10.12
N ARG A 113 25.31 0.67 -8.99
CA ARG A 113 26.08 -0.53 -8.67
C ARG A 113 25.18 -1.72 -8.35
N PHE A 114 23.94 -1.49 -7.93
CA PHE A 114 22.99 -2.56 -7.69
C PHE A 114 22.59 -3.23 -9.01
N GLN A 115 22.92 -4.51 -9.13
CA GLN A 115 22.66 -5.30 -10.33
C GLN A 115 22.30 -6.73 -9.99
N THR A 116 21.53 -7.35 -10.87
CA THR A 116 21.28 -8.80 -10.86
C THR A 116 22.51 -9.58 -11.33
N ALA A 117 22.46 -10.90 -11.23
CA ALA A 117 23.52 -11.77 -11.79
C ALA A 117 23.70 -11.57 -13.31
N SER A 118 22.66 -11.16 -14.02
CA SER A 118 22.68 -10.84 -15.45
C SER A 118 23.13 -9.40 -15.76
N GLY A 119 23.62 -8.65 -14.74
CA GLY A 119 24.06 -7.26 -14.91
C GLY A 119 22.93 -6.24 -15.08
N ILE A 120 21.68 -6.62 -14.80
CA ILE A 120 20.51 -5.74 -14.93
C ILE A 120 20.33 -4.90 -13.65
N GLY A 121 20.19 -3.59 -13.83
CA GLY A 121 20.00 -2.61 -12.75
C GLY A 121 19.55 -1.25 -13.28
N LEU A 122 19.71 -0.20 -12.48
CA LEU A 122 19.27 1.16 -12.81
C LEU A 122 19.93 1.77 -14.06
N ALA A 123 21.07 1.25 -14.49
CA ALA A 123 21.75 1.72 -15.71
C ALA A 123 21.33 0.97 -17.00
N SER A 124 20.46 -0.02 -16.87
CA SER A 124 20.05 -0.89 -17.98
C SER A 124 19.12 -0.19 -18.95
N THR A 125 19.03 -0.73 -20.17
CA THR A 125 18.08 -0.32 -21.19
C THR A 125 16.94 -1.32 -21.29
N VAL A 126 15.82 -0.90 -21.88
CA VAL A 126 14.67 -1.77 -22.14
C VAL A 126 15.08 -3.04 -22.87
N GLY A 127 15.90 -2.92 -23.90
CA GLY A 127 16.37 -4.08 -24.68
C GLY A 127 17.19 -5.05 -23.86
N THR A 128 18.13 -4.57 -23.02
CA THR A 128 18.94 -5.44 -22.15
C THR A 128 18.10 -6.15 -21.10
N ILE A 129 17.09 -5.45 -20.54
CA ILE A 129 16.17 -6.05 -19.57
C ILE A 129 15.34 -7.15 -20.22
N ARG A 130 14.70 -6.86 -21.37
CA ARG A 130 13.87 -7.84 -22.10
C ARG A 130 14.67 -9.05 -22.59
N THR A 131 15.94 -8.86 -22.94
CA THR A 131 16.82 -9.97 -23.30
C THR A 131 17.16 -10.86 -22.09
N ALA A 132 17.44 -10.26 -20.94
CA ALA A 132 17.76 -11.00 -19.70
C ALA A 132 16.53 -11.64 -19.07
N TYR A 133 15.36 -11.00 -19.22
CA TYR A 133 14.07 -11.41 -18.64
C TYR A 133 12.96 -11.42 -19.71
N PRO A 134 12.85 -12.48 -20.50
CA PRO A 134 11.88 -12.57 -21.61
C PRO A 134 10.42 -12.49 -21.18
N HIS A 135 10.10 -12.83 -19.92
CA HIS A 135 8.74 -12.75 -19.37
C HIS A 135 8.39 -11.37 -18.79
N SER A 136 9.26 -10.37 -18.99
CA SER A 136 8.97 -9.00 -18.58
C SER A 136 7.77 -8.43 -19.33
N GLN A 137 6.95 -7.63 -18.61
CA GLN A 137 5.68 -7.11 -19.12
C GLN A 137 5.61 -5.60 -18.92
N PHE A 138 5.07 -4.89 -19.92
CA PHE A 138 4.75 -3.50 -19.76
C PHE A 138 3.41 -3.35 -19.01
N LEU A 139 3.40 -2.53 -17.98
CA LEU A 139 2.21 -2.19 -17.22
C LEU A 139 1.82 -0.73 -17.49
N PRO A 140 0.53 -0.43 -17.65
CA PRO A 140 0.06 0.93 -17.85
C PRO A 140 0.27 1.76 -16.58
N SER A 141 0.68 3.03 -16.75
CA SER A 141 0.77 4.03 -15.69
C SER A 141 0.49 5.41 -16.30
N VAL A 142 0.04 6.37 -15.50
CA VAL A 142 -0.34 7.71 -15.98
C VAL A 142 0.86 8.47 -16.53
N ASP A 143 1.91 8.63 -15.74
CA ASP A 143 3.06 9.48 -16.06
C ASP A 143 4.28 8.71 -16.54
N GLU A 144 4.31 7.42 -16.37
CA GLU A 144 5.46 6.55 -16.60
C GLU A 144 5.07 5.31 -17.41
N ILE A 145 6.04 4.62 -17.93
CA ILE A 145 5.92 3.26 -18.45
C ILE A 145 6.64 2.37 -17.48
N ILE A 146 5.97 1.33 -17.02
CA ILE A 146 6.53 0.36 -16.09
C ILE A 146 6.85 -0.91 -16.85
N LEU A 147 8.12 -1.32 -16.85
CA LEU A 147 8.53 -2.65 -17.31
C LEU A 147 8.70 -3.54 -16.08
N TYR A 148 7.70 -4.37 -15.83
CA TYR A 148 7.69 -5.33 -14.72
C TYR A 148 8.44 -6.59 -15.05
N VAL A 149 9.31 -7.03 -14.14
CA VAL A 149 10.10 -8.28 -14.24
C VAL A 149 9.68 -9.21 -13.10
N PRO A 150 8.83 -10.20 -13.39
CA PRO A 150 8.25 -11.07 -12.35
C PRO A 150 9.29 -11.96 -11.64
N GLU A 151 10.38 -12.31 -12.32
CA GLU A 151 11.44 -13.18 -11.78
C GLU A 151 12.16 -12.58 -10.56
N ILE A 152 12.12 -11.25 -10.42
CA ILE A 152 12.77 -10.51 -9.33
C ILE A 152 11.83 -9.55 -8.59
N ASP A 153 10.52 -9.62 -8.89
CA ASP A 153 9.49 -8.72 -8.35
C ASP A 153 9.86 -7.22 -8.52
N ALA A 154 10.43 -6.84 -9.69
CA ALA A 154 10.97 -5.50 -9.94
C ALA A 154 10.20 -4.74 -11.02
N ASN A 155 10.00 -3.44 -10.78
CA ASN A 155 9.50 -2.46 -11.73
C ASN A 155 10.66 -1.58 -12.20
N PHE A 156 10.89 -1.54 -13.49
CA PHE A 156 11.77 -0.58 -14.14
C PHE A 156 10.91 0.53 -14.73
N GLU A 157 11.06 1.73 -14.21
CA GLU A 157 10.25 2.87 -14.60
C GLU A 157 10.94 3.67 -15.70
N ILE A 158 10.16 4.11 -16.69
CA ILE A 158 10.61 4.92 -17.83
C ILE A 158 9.74 6.17 -17.87
N ASN A 159 10.35 7.34 -17.73
CA ASN A 159 9.63 8.58 -17.80
C ASN A 159 9.17 8.85 -19.25
N LYS A 160 7.87 8.95 -19.48
CA LYS A 160 7.27 9.23 -20.79
C LYS A 160 7.81 10.51 -21.44
N ARG A 161 8.17 11.52 -20.64
CA ARG A 161 8.71 12.80 -21.15
C ARG A 161 10.10 12.69 -21.79
N LEU A 162 10.82 11.60 -21.51
CA LEU A 162 12.14 11.34 -22.08
C LEU A 162 12.08 10.52 -23.38
N LEU A 163 10.88 10.12 -23.78
CA LEU A 163 10.69 9.38 -25.02
C LEU A 163 10.58 10.31 -26.24
N PRO A 164 10.99 9.85 -27.44
CA PRO A 164 10.84 10.63 -28.66
C PRO A 164 9.38 10.99 -28.91
N PRO A 165 9.07 12.25 -29.33
CA PRO A 165 7.69 12.66 -29.64
C PRO A 165 7.01 11.86 -30.76
N SER A 166 7.81 11.13 -31.55
CA SER A 166 7.35 10.27 -32.65
C SER A 166 6.80 8.92 -32.20
N LEU A 167 6.82 8.63 -30.88
CA LEU A 167 6.23 7.38 -30.39
C LEU A 167 4.71 7.41 -30.57
N ALA A 168 4.20 6.37 -31.22
CA ALA A 168 2.78 6.22 -31.42
C ALA A 168 2.05 6.08 -30.08
N ILE A 169 1.18 7.03 -29.82
CA ILE A 169 0.22 6.94 -28.73
C ILE A 169 -1.01 6.26 -29.34
N ASP A 170 -1.47 5.19 -28.73
CA ASP A 170 -2.68 4.51 -29.19
C ASP A 170 -3.95 5.34 -28.90
N SER A 171 -5.11 4.85 -29.35
CA SER A 171 -6.39 5.53 -29.17
C SER A 171 -6.81 5.67 -27.68
N THR A 172 -6.16 4.98 -26.77
CA THR A 172 -6.40 5.05 -25.31
C THR A 172 -5.45 6.03 -24.63
N GLY A 173 -4.50 6.62 -25.35
CA GLY A 173 -3.42 7.48 -24.79
C GLY A 173 -2.24 6.68 -24.27
N GLU A 174 -2.18 5.38 -24.53
CA GLU A 174 -1.08 4.50 -24.14
C GLU A 174 -0.04 4.36 -25.24
N ILE A 175 1.20 4.18 -24.85
CA ILE A 175 2.30 3.91 -25.79
C ILE A 175 2.35 2.41 -26.04
N ALA A 176 2.28 2.01 -27.32
CA ALA A 176 2.38 0.60 -27.69
C ALA A 176 3.72 0.03 -27.20
N PRO A 177 3.72 -1.08 -26.45
CA PRO A 177 4.94 -1.66 -25.85
C PRO A 177 6.08 -1.91 -26.84
N ASP A 178 5.75 -2.33 -28.06
CA ASP A 178 6.74 -2.63 -29.11
C ASP A 178 7.30 -1.37 -29.79
N SER A 179 6.69 -0.20 -29.56
CA SER A 179 7.20 1.07 -30.09
C SER A 179 8.33 1.66 -29.24
N ILE A 180 8.56 1.16 -28.01
CA ILE A 180 9.59 1.67 -27.11
C ILE A 180 10.97 1.22 -27.61
N PRO A 181 11.88 2.16 -27.93
CA PRO A 181 13.19 1.81 -28.45
C PRO A 181 13.99 0.96 -27.45
N ALA A 182 14.65 -0.09 -27.94
CA ALA A 182 15.43 -1.00 -27.10
C ALA A 182 16.56 -0.30 -26.30
N GLN A 183 17.10 0.81 -26.81
CA GLN A 183 18.13 1.64 -26.15
C GLN A 183 17.58 2.59 -25.10
N THR A 184 16.25 2.67 -24.90
CA THR A 184 15.64 3.52 -23.88
C THR A 184 16.15 3.12 -22.51
N LYS A 185 16.70 4.08 -21.76
CA LYS A 185 17.20 3.87 -20.39
C LYS A 185 16.05 3.95 -19.40
N VAL A 186 16.14 3.14 -18.37
CA VAL A 186 15.23 3.27 -17.24
C VAL A 186 15.63 4.45 -16.35
N THR A 187 14.64 5.08 -15.72
CA THR A 187 14.83 6.25 -14.85
C THR A 187 14.83 5.86 -13.38
N ASP A 188 14.02 4.88 -13.01
CA ASP A 188 13.92 4.37 -11.64
C ASP A 188 13.79 2.84 -11.64
N LEU A 189 14.16 2.23 -10.50
CA LEU A 189 14.06 0.81 -10.24
C LEU A 189 13.49 0.59 -8.85
N SER A 190 12.32 -0.03 -8.79
CA SER A 190 11.66 -0.39 -7.54
C SER A 190 11.45 -1.90 -7.46
N ILE A 191 11.72 -2.49 -6.31
CA ILE A 191 11.48 -3.90 -6.03
C ILE A 191 10.35 -3.95 -5.01
N PHE A 192 9.33 -4.77 -5.29
CA PHE A 192 8.14 -4.91 -4.46
C PHE A 192 8.09 -6.31 -3.88
N TRP A 193 8.11 -6.40 -2.55
CA TRP A 193 7.86 -7.64 -1.86
C TRP A 193 6.45 -7.65 -1.32
N ASP A 194 5.52 -8.10 -2.16
CA ASP A 194 4.13 -8.25 -1.74
C ASP A 194 3.97 -9.47 -0.83
N TYR A 195 3.49 -9.22 0.38
CA TYR A 195 3.17 -10.25 1.35
C TYR A 195 1.66 -10.48 1.46
N SER A 196 0.85 -9.68 0.75
CA SER A 196 -0.59 -9.61 0.98
C SER A 196 -1.40 -10.72 0.33
N ILE A 197 -0.92 -11.34 -0.74
CA ILE A 197 -1.76 -12.21 -1.57
C ILE A 197 -1.34 -13.69 -1.57
N LYS A 198 -0.11 -14.04 -1.24
CA LYS A 198 0.39 -15.43 -1.38
C LYS A 198 -0.06 -16.39 -0.28
N ASN A 199 -0.70 -15.93 0.79
CA ASN A 199 -1.04 -16.77 1.94
C ASN A 199 -2.48 -16.60 2.43
N LEU A 200 -3.49 -16.84 1.57
CA LEU A 200 -4.87 -17.11 2.02
C LEU A 200 -4.93 -18.32 2.98
N ALA A 201 -3.89 -19.17 2.97
CA ALA A 201 -3.72 -20.28 3.89
C ALA A 201 -3.00 -19.91 5.20
N ASP A 202 -2.42 -18.70 5.30
CA ASP A 202 -1.69 -18.30 6.50
C ASP A 202 -2.66 -17.83 7.60
N LYS A 203 -2.64 -18.52 8.74
CA LYS A 203 -3.44 -18.16 9.92
C LYS A 203 -3.16 -16.75 10.43
N THR A 204 -1.96 -16.21 10.18
CA THR A 204 -1.58 -14.84 10.57
C THR A 204 -2.30 -13.81 9.73
N PHE A 205 -2.52 -14.06 8.43
CA PHE A 205 -3.32 -13.20 7.54
C PHE A 205 -4.74 -13.03 8.07
N TRP A 206 -5.42 -14.12 8.41
CA TRP A 206 -6.79 -14.07 8.93
C TRP A 206 -6.88 -13.38 10.29
N LYS A 207 -5.88 -13.59 11.15
CA LYS A 207 -5.80 -12.92 12.45
C LYS A 207 -5.61 -11.40 12.29
N ASP A 208 -4.76 -10.97 11.38
CA ASP A 208 -4.50 -9.55 11.08
C ASP A 208 -5.73 -8.90 10.41
N LEU A 209 -6.38 -9.62 9.48
CA LEU A 209 -7.60 -9.18 8.82
C LEU A 209 -8.74 -9.00 9.83
N THR A 210 -8.95 -10.00 10.70
CA THR A 210 -9.98 -9.90 11.75
C THR A 210 -9.70 -8.75 12.72
N HIS A 211 -8.45 -8.53 13.11
CA HIS A 211 -8.07 -7.43 13.99
C HIS A 211 -8.32 -6.06 13.33
N ARG A 212 -7.96 -5.90 12.07
CA ARG A 212 -8.21 -4.65 11.29
C ARG A 212 -9.71 -4.42 11.12
N PHE A 213 -10.46 -5.48 10.76
CA PHE A 213 -11.90 -5.40 10.62
C PHE A 213 -12.58 -5.05 11.95
N THR A 214 -12.20 -5.69 13.04
CA THR A 214 -12.73 -5.39 14.37
C THR A 214 -12.44 -3.95 14.80
N ASN A 215 -11.22 -3.46 14.60
CA ASN A 215 -10.88 -2.07 14.89
C ASN A 215 -11.65 -1.10 13.99
N TRP A 216 -11.83 -1.40 12.72
CA TRP A 216 -12.64 -0.59 11.82
C TRP A 216 -14.11 -0.55 12.28
N VAL A 217 -14.69 -1.69 12.63
CA VAL A 217 -16.06 -1.77 13.14
C VAL A 217 -16.22 -0.95 14.41
N ILE A 218 -15.33 -1.11 15.38
CA ILE A 218 -15.40 -0.39 16.66
C ILE A 218 -15.27 1.12 16.47
N THR A 219 -14.43 1.58 15.55
CA THR A 219 -14.16 3.01 15.35
C THR A 219 -15.13 3.69 14.40
N GLN A 220 -15.58 3.03 13.35
CA GLN A 220 -16.38 3.66 12.30
C GLN A 220 -17.88 3.42 12.45
N VAL A 221 -18.29 2.22 12.86
CA VAL A 221 -19.72 1.88 12.95
C VAL A 221 -20.50 2.77 13.93
N PRO A 222 -20.00 3.10 15.15
CA PRO A 222 -20.70 4.02 16.03
C PRO A 222 -20.94 5.41 15.41
N SER A 223 -19.94 5.93 14.68
CA SER A 223 -20.05 7.22 14.00
C SER A 223 -21.11 7.19 12.90
N ILE A 224 -21.16 6.11 12.12
CA ILE A 224 -22.14 5.91 11.05
C ILE A 224 -23.55 5.81 11.64
N ILE A 225 -23.73 5.08 12.76
CA ILE A 225 -25.02 4.95 13.44
C ILE A 225 -25.49 6.32 13.94
N ILE A 226 -24.63 7.08 14.61
CA ILE A 226 -24.97 8.41 15.11
C ILE A 226 -25.38 9.34 13.95
N LEU A 227 -24.59 9.36 12.86
CA LEU A 227 -24.91 10.16 11.68
C LEU A 227 -26.25 9.78 11.06
N THR A 228 -26.54 8.49 10.98
CA THR A 228 -27.83 7.97 10.45
C THR A 228 -29.00 8.39 11.34
N LEU A 229 -28.85 8.31 12.66
CA LEU A 229 -29.89 8.74 13.61
C LEU A 229 -30.14 10.25 13.53
N ILE A 230 -29.09 11.07 13.42
CA ILE A 230 -29.22 12.51 13.20
C ILE A 230 -29.94 12.79 11.91
N PHE A 231 -29.60 12.09 10.82
CA PHE A 231 -30.26 12.26 9.53
C PHE A 231 -31.75 11.90 9.56
N ILE A 232 -32.11 10.78 10.19
CA ILE A 232 -33.52 10.40 10.40
C ILE A 232 -34.24 11.44 11.25
N GLY A 233 -33.60 11.97 12.28
CA GLY A 233 -34.15 13.04 13.12
C GLY A 233 -34.44 14.32 12.33
N LEU A 234 -33.51 14.73 11.45
CA LEU A 234 -33.68 15.89 10.59
C LEU A 234 -34.82 15.70 9.59
N LEU A 235 -34.95 14.52 8.98
CA LEU A 235 -36.07 14.21 8.08
C LEU A 235 -37.42 14.27 8.79
N ARG A 236 -37.51 13.76 10.03
CA ARG A 236 -38.73 13.85 10.85
C ARG A 236 -39.07 15.29 11.22
N LEU A 237 -38.05 16.08 11.57
CA LEU A 237 -38.21 17.49 11.88
C LEU A 237 -38.70 18.29 10.67
N LEU A 238 -38.12 18.07 9.49
CA LEU A 238 -38.55 18.68 8.24
C LEU A 238 -40.02 18.33 7.93
N ASN A 239 -40.40 17.07 8.02
CA ASN A 239 -41.76 16.63 7.82
C ASN A 239 -42.75 17.27 8.81
N TYR A 240 -42.33 17.43 10.06
CA TYR A 240 -43.13 18.11 11.10
C TYR A 240 -43.31 19.61 10.76
N ILE A 241 -42.22 20.30 10.39
CA ILE A 241 -42.27 21.71 9.99
C ILE A 241 -43.19 21.92 8.77
N VAL A 242 -43.04 21.09 7.74
CA VAL A 242 -43.91 21.17 6.52
C VAL A 242 -45.36 20.96 6.86
N LYS A 243 -45.70 19.95 7.70
CA LYS A 243 -47.07 19.72 8.16
C LYS A 243 -47.63 20.91 8.97
N LYS A 244 -46.81 21.52 9.84
CA LYS A 244 -47.19 22.68 10.65
C LYS A 244 -47.42 23.92 9.80
N LEU A 245 -46.55 24.16 8.79
CA LEU A 245 -46.68 25.26 7.83
C LEU A 245 -47.94 25.10 6.96
N ASN A 246 -48.19 23.89 6.45
CA ASN A 246 -49.38 23.59 5.65
C ASN A 246 -50.67 23.80 6.51
N LYS A 247 -50.65 23.40 7.79
CA LYS A 247 -51.79 23.64 8.70
C LYS A 247 -51.99 25.12 8.98
N ALA A 248 -50.91 25.88 9.16
CA ALA A 248 -50.98 27.34 9.39
C ALA A 248 -51.44 28.08 8.13
N ALA A 249 -50.97 27.67 6.94
CA ALA A 249 -51.43 28.22 5.65
C ALA A 249 -52.91 27.98 5.42
N LYS A 250 -53.41 26.76 5.65
CA LYS A 250 -54.83 26.46 5.53
C LYS A 250 -55.73 27.26 6.49
N ARG A 251 -55.24 27.55 7.71
CA ARG A 251 -55.96 28.42 8.69
C ARG A 251 -56.04 29.88 8.23
N ARG A 252 -55.01 30.40 7.55
CA ARG A 252 -55.01 31.79 7.02
C ARG A 252 -55.93 31.97 5.84
N VAL A 253 -56.01 30.94 4.98
CA VAL A 253 -56.93 30.92 3.84
C VAL A 253 -58.39 30.98 4.29
N HIS A 254 -58.77 30.27 5.37
CA HIS A 254 -60.10 30.34 5.92
C HIS A 254 -60.50 31.68 6.61
N LEU A 255 -59.52 32.54 6.90
CA LEU A 255 -59.78 33.82 7.54
C LEU A 255 -59.82 35.02 6.57
N ASN A 256 -59.49 34.81 5.29
CA ASN A 256 -59.44 35.86 4.27
C ASN A 256 -60.27 35.47 3.05
N GLU A 257 -61.57 35.56 3.18
CA GLU A 257 -62.57 35.07 2.21
C GLU A 257 -62.78 35.99 0.99
N ASN A 258 -61.84 36.87 0.69
CA ASN A 258 -61.90 37.76 -0.47
C ASN A 258 -60.51 38.07 -1.05
N ILE A 259 -59.90 37.20 -1.82
CA ILE A 259 -58.93 37.52 -2.91
C ILE A 259 -58.44 36.17 -3.51
N ASP A 260 -58.60 36.02 -4.82
CA ASP A 260 -58.06 35.00 -5.76
C ASP A 260 -57.21 33.85 -5.19
N ASP A 261 -57.87 32.88 -4.59
CA ASP A 261 -57.23 31.74 -3.85
C ASP A 261 -56.63 30.65 -4.76
N ALA A 262 -56.87 30.69 -6.09
CA ALA A 262 -56.46 29.65 -7.00
C ALA A 262 -54.94 29.66 -7.29
N GLU A 263 -54.30 30.82 -7.29
CA GLU A 263 -52.86 30.97 -7.61
C GLU A 263 -51.94 30.75 -6.39
N GLY A 264 -52.41 31.19 -5.23
CA GLY A 264 -51.71 30.97 -3.96
C GLY A 264 -51.62 29.48 -3.57
N ASN A 265 -52.70 28.74 -3.75
CA ASN A 265 -52.77 27.30 -3.47
C ASN A 265 -51.90 26.49 -4.42
N LYS A 266 -51.83 26.83 -5.71
CA LYS A 266 -50.92 26.18 -6.70
C LYS A 266 -49.43 26.36 -6.32
N ARG A 267 -49.03 27.53 -5.88
CA ARG A 267 -47.63 27.81 -5.46
C ARG A 267 -47.25 27.04 -4.20
N ILE A 268 -48.11 26.90 -3.23
CA ILE A 268 -47.90 26.13 -1.99
C ILE A 268 -47.84 24.64 -2.30
N GLU A 269 -48.67 24.14 -3.18
CA GLU A 269 -48.71 22.73 -3.60
C GLU A 269 -47.44 22.35 -4.40
N THR A 270 -46.95 23.24 -5.25
CA THR A 270 -45.75 23.06 -6.04
C THR A 270 -44.48 23.05 -5.12
N LEU A 271 -44.40 23.99 -4.19
CA LEU A 271 -43.30 24.04 -3.21
C LEU A 271 -43.27 22.81 -2.27
N SER A 272 -44.45 22.39 -1.81
CA SER A 272 -44.61 21.19 -1.00
C SER A 272 -44.26 19.92 -1.79
N GLY A 273 -44.63 19.86 -3.11
CA GLY A 273 -44.26 18.77 -4.00
C GLY A 273 -42.74 18.67 -4.25
N ILE A 274 -42.08 19.79 -4.43
CA ILE A 274 -40.59 19.84 -4.60
C ILE A 274 -39.88 19.38 -3.33
N ILE A 275 -40.27 19.87 -2.15
CA ILE A 275 -39.67 19.50 -0.86
C ILE A 275 -39.88 18.02 -0.55
N LEU A 276 -41.07 17.48 -0.80
CA LEU A 276 -41.37 16.05 -0.62
C LEU A 276 -40.72 15.18 -1.71
N GLY A 277 -40.53 15.70 -2.93
CA GLY A 277 -39.85 15.02 -4.02
C GLY A 277 -38.35 14.80 -3.73
N VAL A 278 -37.68 15.83 -3.20
CA VAL A 278 -36.28 15.74 -2.79
C VAL A 278 -36.11 14.74 -1.64
N GLY A 279 -37.04 14.67 -0.69
CA GLY A 279 -36.98 13.69 0.41
C GLY A 279 -37.34 12.24 0.01
N LYS A 280 -37.79 11.97 -1.21
CA LYS A 280 -38.04 10.61 -1.74
C LYS A 280 -36.89 10.06 -2.56
N ILE A 281 -35.95 10.91 -2.98
CA ILE A 281 -34.80 10.51 -3.83
C ILE A 281 -33.61 10.07 -2.97
N PHE A 282 -33.62 10.38 -1.69
CA PHE A 282 -32.66 9.91 -0.68
C PHE A 282 -33.37 8.99 0.34
#